data_9f200481914ec37ddc749249af0cf9fc
#
_entry.id   9f200481914ec37ddc749249af0cf9fc
#
_cell.length_a   1.000
_cell.length_b   1.000
_cell.length_c   1.000
_cell.angle_alpha   90.00
_cell.angle_beta   90.00
_cell.angle_gamma   90.00
#
_symmetry.space_group_name_H-M   'P 1'
#
loop_
_entity.id
_entity.type
_entity.pdbx_description
1 polymer ?
#
loop_
_entity_poly.entity_id
_entity_poly.type
_entity_poly.pdbx_seq_one_letter_code
_entity_poly.pdbx_strand_id
1 'polypeptide(L)'
;MLQRITRLIFFALTPLVVSTNALGIDAQAKDINSLNKRDKARASLLFKDYEKYQGNHRRRTEIIRQMMGLGRPVAQKMFDIIDRDIRKKWPLYQGGFTASAQKTGARKNTIQVRNEIAALQLKVQSLRSLGKGLTKEKIIEIGDPALKRLHKLKIIEMREIFNSNSKLSKQREDIIALSEQRAICIDRLVLREDEAETFGLKEISEYEKLTASLALGPPLGHLQILNLNSKINKTVPPEEAAAVRDMNQYRILIGLRPCLLDPRLCLASREHSQDMEKKNFFAHDSPIPGKKTPWQRAKLVGTTANSENIFKGNKDGPAANRAWWYSPGHHINMLSPNAKRVGMGIHGKHWTQMFGP
;
A
#
# COMPACT_ATOMS: atom_id res chain seq x y z
N MET A 1 1.40 23.36 4.84
CA MET A 1 1.32 23.29 3.37
C MET A 1 2.26 22.27 2.76
N LEU A 2 3.55 22.24 3.11
CA LEU A 2 4.53 21.22 2.62
C LEU A 2 4.16 19.76 2.97
N GLN A 3 3.62 19.49 4.16
CA GLN A 3 3.21 18.13 4.57
C GLN A 3 2.03 17.56 3.77
N ARG A 4 1.10 18.40 3.30
CA ARG A 4 0.01 17.98 2.40
C ARG A 4 0.51 17.65 1.00
N ILE A 5 1.48 18.41 0.50
CA ILE A 5 2.08 18.19 -0.82
C ILE A 5 2.92 16.90 -0.82
N THR A 6 3.65 16.61 0.25
CA THR A 6 4.44 15.38 0.38
C THR A 6 3.55 14.13 0.44
N ARG A 7 2.41 14.17 1.15
CA ARG A 7 1.42 13.09 1.13
C ARG A 7 0.80 12.88 -0.26
N LEU A 8 0.45 13.94 -0.97
CA LEU A 8 -0.12 13.87 -2.32
C LEU A 8 0.86 13.28 -3.35
N ILE A 9 2.15 13.60 -3.28
CA ILE A 9 3.15 13.10 -4.23
C ILE A 9 3.40 11.61 -4.05
N PHE A 10 3.43 11.09 -2.82
CA PHE A 10 3.58 9.65 -2.57
C PHE A 10 2.31 8.84 -2.87
N PHE A 11 1.13 9.39 -2.62
CA PHE A 11 -0.15 8.77 -3.03
C PHE A 11 -0.34 8.71 -4.54
N ALA A 12 0.27 9.62 -5.31
CA ALA A 12 0.16 9.63 -6.77
C ALA A 12 1.06 8.61 -7.47
N LEU A 13 2.07 8.06 -6.79
CA LEU A 13 3.02 7.10 -7.37
C LEU A 13 2.63 5.63 -7.21
N THR A 14 1.67 5.34 -6.36
CA THR A 14 1.06 4.01 -6.30
C THR A 14 -0.39 4.14 -6.69
N PRO A 15 -0.85 3.52 -7.80
CA PRO A 15 -2.27 3.39 -7.99
C PRO A 15 -2.74 2.52 -6.82
N LEU A 16 -3.47 3.11 -5.91
CA LEU A 16 -4.35 2.35 -5.08
C LEU A 16 -5.36 1.69 -6.02
N VAL A 17 -4.99 0.55 -6.60
CA VAL A 17 -5.97 -0.40 -7.11
C VAL A 17 -6.58 -1.04 -5.87
N VAL A 18 -7.34 -0.25 -5.15
CA VAL A 18 -8.19 -0.75 -4.10
C VAL A 18 -9.42 -1.28 -4.80
N SER A 19 -9.58 -2.58 -4.84
CA SER A 19 -10.87 -3.15 -5.22
C SER A 19 -11.86 -2.86 -4.09
N THR A 20 -13.13 -2.89 -4.42
CA THR A 20 -14.23 -2.71 -3.49
C THR A 20 -14.10 -3.57 -2.22
N ASN A 21 -13.52 -4.77 -2.31
CA ASN A 21 -13.38 -5.71 -1.18
C ASN A 21 -12.17 -5.40 -0.27
N ALA A 22 -11.16 -4.68 -0.74
CA ALA A 22 -9.94 -4.41 0.04
C ALA A 22 -10.05 -3.22 1.01
N LEU A 23 -11.10 -2.43 0.87
CA LEU A 23 -11.42 -1.31 1.78
C LEU A 23 -12.60 -1.63 2.69
N GLY A 24 -12.99 -2.93 2.80
CA GLY A 24 -14.28 -3.25 3.42
C GLY A 24 -15.43 -2.54 2.68
N ILE A 25 -15.35 -2.44 1.35
CA ILE A 25 -16.40 -1.85 0.53
C ILE A 25 -17.48 -2.91 0.33
N ASP A 26 -18.72 -2.53 0.59
CA ASP A 26 -19.87 -3.42 0.51
C ASP A 26 -20.01 -4.09 -0.87
N ALA A 27 -19.63 -5.35 -0.96
CA ALA A 27 -19.81 -6.17 -2.15
C ALA A 27 -21.31 -6.42 -2.46
N GLN A 28 -22.19 -6.14 -1.51
CA GLN A 28 -23.65 -6.23 -1.65
C GLN A 28 -24.29 -4.84 -1.88
N ALA A 29 -23.49 -3.82 -2.29
CA ALA A 29 -24.08 -2.56 -2.73
C ALA A 29 -25.15 -2.88 -3.76
N LYS A 30 -26.41 -2.64 -3.42
CA LYS A 30 -27.57 -2.96 -4.27
C LYS A 30 -27.38 -2.35 -5.64
N ASP A 31 -27.72 -3.09 -6.69
CA ASP A 31 -27.68 -2.61 -8.07
C ASP A 31 -28.43 -1.27 -8.19
N ILE A 32 -27.97 -0.43 -9.11
CA ILE A 32 -28.63 0.84 -9.49
C ILE A 32 -30.12 0.63 -9.81
N ASN A 33 -30.49 -0.58 -10.23
CA ASN A 33 -31.87 -0.99 -10.44
C ASN A 33 -32.71 -1.03 -9.16
N SER A 34 -32.11 -1.02 -7.99
CA SER A 34 -32.82 -0.93 -6.70
C SER A 34 -33.28 0.50 -6.33
N LEU A 35 -32.82 1.51 -7.06
CA LEU A 35 -33.22 2.90 -6.84
C LEU A 35 -34.69 3.12 -7.29
N ASN A 36 -35.37 4.06 -6.66
CA ASN A 36 -36.66 4.51 -7.13
C ASN A 36 -36.56 5.22 -8.49
N LYS A 37 -37.71 5.39 -9.18
CA LYS A 37 -37.75 5.93 -10.55
C LYS A 37 -37.13 7.34 -10.65
N ARG A 38 -37.32 8.19 -9.65
CA ARG A 38 -36.77 9.56 -9.63
C ARG A 38 -35.26 9.56 -9.50
N ASP A 39 -34.70 8.74 -8.58
CA ASP A 39 -33.28 8.67 -8.35
C ASP A 39 -32.55 7.97 -9.52
N LYS A 40 -33.18 6.99 -10.18
CA LYS A 40 -32.67 6.42 -11.43
C LYS A 40 -32.52 7.46 -12.52
N ALA A 41 -33.56 8.27 -12.74
CA ALA A 41 -33.53 9.34 -13.74
C ALA A 41 -32.43 10.36 -13.44
N ARG A 42 -32.33 10.78 -12.16
CA ARG A 42 -31.29 11.71 -11.71
C ARG A 42 -29.89 11.12 -11.85
N ALA A 43 -29.68 9.86 -11.46
CA ALA A 43 -28.40 9.18 -11.65
C ALA A 43 -28.01 9.12 -13.13
N SER A 44 -28.94 8.76 -14.02
CA SER A 44 -28.69 8.70 -15.47
C SER A 44 -28.23 10.04 -16.05
N LEU A 45 -28.82 11.16 -15.63
CA LEU A 45 -28.40 12.51 -16.03
C LEU A 45 -26.98 12.82 -15.54
N LEU A 46 -26.70 12.53 -14.26
CA LEU A 46 -25.37 12.78 -13.67
C LEU A 46 -24.27 11.92 -14.32
N PHE A 47 -24.56 10.67 -14.70
CA PHE A 47 -23.61 9.85 -15.46
C PHE A 47 -23.31 10.45 -16.84
N LYS A 48 -24.34 10.91 -17.57
CA LYS A 48 -24.13 11.62 -18.86
C LYS A 48 -23.31 12.89 -18.69
N ASP A 49 -23.59 13.67 -17.65
CA ASP A 49 -22.82 14.87 -17.36
C ASP A 49 -21.36 14.54 -17.00
N TYR A 50 -21.13 13.49 -16.20
CA TYR A 50 -19.77 13.03 -15.89
C TYR A 50 -18.98 12.67 -17.17
N GLU A 51 -19.58 11.98 -18.12
CA GLU A 51 -18.97 11.63 -19.39
C GLU A 51 -18.73 12.88 -20.27
N LYS A 52 -19.67 13.82 -20.30
CA LYS A 52 -19.57 15.05 -21.07
C LYS A 52 -18.37 15.91 -20.68
N TYR A 53 -18.05 15.97 -19.39
CA TYR A 53 -16.97 16.81 -18.86
C TYR A 53 -15.61 16.10 -18.80
N GLN A 54 -15.26 15.27 -19.81
CA GLN A 54 -13.94 14.68 -19.93
C GLN A 54 -12.84 15.77 -19.95
N GLY A 55 -11.82 15.60 -19.06
CA GLY A 55 -10.73 16.58 -18.92
C GLY A 55 -11.01 17.75 -17.98
N ASN A 56 -12.27 17.99 -17.58
CA ASN A 56 -12.59 18.98 -16.56
C ASN A 56 -12.74 18.28 -15.18
N HIS A 57 -11.61 18.03 -14.53
CA HIS A 57 -11.58 17.28 -13.27
C HIS A 57 -12.37 17.93 -12.14
N ARG A 58 -12.35 19.28 -12.06
CA ARG A 58 -13.11 20.01 -11.04
C ARG A 58 -14.61 19.76 -11.20
N ARG A 59 -15.13 19.91 -12.42
CA ARG A 59 -16.56 19.69 -12.68
C ARG A 59 -16.98 18.25 -12.45
N ARG A 60 -16.16 17.29 -12.86
CA ARG A 60 -16.39 15.86 -12.61
C ARG A 60 -16.43 15.55 -11.11
N THR A 61 -15.57 16.14 -10.30
CA THR A 61 -15.56 15.99 -8.84
C THR A 61 -16.86 16.54 -8.21
N GLU A 62 -17.38 17.68 -8.67
CA GLU A 62 -18.67 18.24 -8.23
C GLU A 62 -19.84 17.30 -8.55
N ILE A 63 -19.85 16.73 -9.76
CA ILE A 63 -20.86 15.76 -10.20
C ILE A 63 -20.82 14.50 -9.32
N ILE A 64 -19.63 13.97 -9.03
CA ILE A 64 -19.47 12.79 -8.16
C ILE A 64 -20.03 13.07 -6.77
N ARG A 65 -19.76 14.24 -6.17
CA ARG A 65 -20.34 14.59 -4.87
C ARG A 65 -21.87 14.59 -4.88
N GLN A 66 -22.48 15.08 -5.96
CA GLN A 66 -23.94 15.01 -6.14
C GLN A 66 -24.43 13.57 -6.27
N MET A 67 -23.68 12.71 -6.99
CA MET A 67 -23.97 11.28 -7.13
C MET A 67 -23.96 10.54 -5.80
N MET A 68 -23.02 10.89 -4.90
CA MET A 68 -22.93 10.24 -3.56
C MET A 68 -24.20 10.44 -2.73
N GLY A 69 -24.97 11.51 -2.95
CA GLY A 69 -26.27 11.74 -2.34
C GLY A 69 -27.36 10.75 -2.77
N LEU A 70 -27.17 10.03 -3.89
CA LEU A 70 -28.11 9.03 -4.39
C LEU A 70 -27.89 7.63 -3.79
N GLY A 71 -26.89 7.46 -2.94
CA GLY A 71 -26.66 6.24 -2.19
C GLY A 71 -25.60 5.30 -2.75
N ARG A 72 -25.42 4.17 -2.06
CA ARG A 72 -24.36 3.18 -2.32
C ARG A 72 -24.35 2.59 -3.73
N PRO A 73 -25.49 2.26 -4.36
CA PRO A 73 -25.48 1.71 -5.73
C PRO A 73 -24.84 2.64 -6.76
N VAL A 74 -25.06 3.95 -6.61
CA VAL A 74 -24.46 4.96 -7.51
C VAL A 74 -22.98 5.14 -7.21
N ALA A 75 -22.61 5.14 -5.93
CA ALA A 75 -21.22 5.20 -5.48
C ALA A 75 -20.41 4.01 -6.01
N GLN A 76 -20.95 2.79 -5.96
CA GLN A 76 -20.32 1.59 -6.47
C GLN A 76 -20.08 1.70 -7.98
N LYS A 77 -21.09 2.05 -8.75
CA LYS A 77 -20.95 2.19 -10.20
C LYS A 77 -19.94 3.26 -10.57
N MET A 78 -19.91 4.39 -9.86
CA MET A 78 -18.89 5.43 -10.08
C MET A 78 -17.51 4.97 -9.72
N PHE A 79 -17.35 4.29 -8.58
CA PHE A 79 -16.08 3.67 -8.20
C PHE A 79 -15.53 2.77 -9.31
N ASP A 80 -16.35 1.86 -9.84
CA ASP A 80 -15.95 0.91 -10.90
C ASP A 80 -15.52 1.63 -12.18
N ILE A 81 -16.21 2.70 -12.57
CA ILE A 81 -15.84 3.52 -13.73
C ILE A 81 -14.48 4.18 -13.52
N ILE A 82 -14.30 4.86 -12.38
CA ILE A 82 -13.07 5.60 -12.08
C ILE A 82 -11.89 4.63 -11.91
N ASP A 83 -12.08 3.53 -11.19
CA ASP A 83 -11.03 2.52 -10.97
C ASP A 83 -10.59 1.88 -12.30
N ARG A 84 -11.52 1.58 -13.21
CA ARG A 84 -11.21 1.14 -14.57
C ARG A 84 -10.40 2.16 -15.35
N ASP A 85 -10.74 3.46 -15.25
CA ASP A 85 -10.02 4.52 -15.94
C ASP A 85 -8.60 4.72 -15.38
N ILE A 86 -8.43 4.59 -14.06
CA ILE A 86 -7.11 4.58 -13.42
C ILE A 86 -6.29 3.39 -13.94
N ARG A 87 -6.86 2.17 -13.96
CA ARG A 87 -6.18 0.95 -14.45
C ARG A 87 -5.72 1.07 -15.90
N LYS A 88 -6.50 1.73 -16.75
CA LYS A 88 -6.12 1.98 -18.16
C LYS A 88 -4.98 2.98 -18.29
N LYS A 89 -5.03 4.05 -17.51
CA LYS A 89 -4.03 5.14 -17.61
C LYS A 89 -2.73 4.81 -16.90
N TRP A 90 -2.76 4.02 -15.84
CA TRP A 90 -1.62 3.75 -14.98
C TRP A 90 -0.45 3.05 -15.67
N PRO A 91 -0.62 1.97 -16.44
CA PRO A 91 0.50 1.35 -17.15
C PRO A 91 1.19 2.29 -18.12
N LEU A 92 0.40 3.15 -18.82
CA LEU A 92 0.94 4.17 -19.73
C LEU A 92 1.73 5.23 -18.98
N TYR A 93 1.25 5.66 -17.82
CA TYR A 93 1.94 6.61 -16.96
C TYR A 93 3.24 6.01 -16.41
N GLN A 94 3.22 4.78 -15.89
CA GLN A 94 4.41 4.09 -15.41
C GLN A 94 5.45 3.89 -16.51
N GLY A 95 5.03 3.42 -17.67
CA GLY A 95 5.91 3.26 -18.83
C GLY A 95 6.55 4.58 -19.25
N GLY A 96 5.77 5.65 -19.32
CA GLY A 96 6.25 6.99 -19.61
C GLY A 96 7.21 7.54 -18.57
N PHE A 97 6.92 7.32 -17.29
CA PHE A 97 7.79 7.73 -16.19
C PHE A 97 9.15 6.99 -16.24
N THR A 98 9.13 5.68 -16.40
CA THR A 98 10.34 4.85 -16.48
C THR A 98 11.21 5.24 -17.68
N ALA A 99 10.60 5.40 -18.86
CA ALA A 99 11.33 5.82 -20.06
C ALA A 99 11.91 7.23 -19.93
N SER A 100 11.16 8.17 -19.33
CA SER A 100 11.65 9.51 -19.07
C SER A 100 12.74 9.54 -18.02
N ALA A 101 12.63 8.73 -16.96
CA ALA A 101 13.67 8.58 -15.93
C ALA A 101 14.98 8.04 -16.53
N GLN A 102 14.91 7.13 -17.49
CA GLN A 102 16.08 6.63 -18.21
C GLN A 102 16.69 7.69 -19.13
N LYS A 103 15.86 8.46 -19.86
CA LYS A 103 16.31 9.51 -20.80
C LYS A 103 16.86 10.77 -20.11
N THR A 104 16.36 11.14 -18.95
CA THR A 104 16.85 12.31 -18.17
C THR A 104 18.22 12.08 -17.54
N GLY A 105 18.87 10.96 -17.83
CA GLY A 105 20.17 10.60 -17.29
C GLY A 105 21.35 11.51 -17.62
N ALA A 106 21.17 12.59 -18.38
CA ALA A 106 22.31 13.33 -18.95
C ALA A 106 22.56 14.72 -18.35
N ARG A 107 21.72 15.26 -17.49
CA ARG A 107 22.02 16.57 -16.85
C ARG A 107 22.90 16.36 -15.62
N LYS A 108 23.99 17.14 -15.53
CA LYS A 108 24.98 17.09 -14.45
C LYS A 108 24.32 17.07 -13.04
N ASN A 109 23.29 17.88 -12.83
CA ASN A 109 22.51 17.93 -11.59
C ASN A 109 21.76 16.61 -11.30
N THR A 110 21.17 15.98 -12.31
CA THR A 110 20.44 14.70 -12.12
C THR A 110 21.38 13.58 -11.73
N ILE A 111 22.57 13.51 -12.28
CA ILE A 111 23.61 12.52 -11.93
C ILE A 111 24.04 12.75 -10.48
N GLN A 112 24.30 13.99 -10.09
CA GLN A 112 24.69 14.34 -8.73
C GLN A 112 23.60 13.96 -7.70
N VAL A 113 22.33 14.28 -7.99
CA VAL A 113 21.17 13.90 -7.15
C VAL A 113 21.07 12.39 -7.01
N ARG A 114 21.21 11.62 -8.09
CA ARG A 114 21.18 10.16 -8.07
C ARG A 114 22.33 9.54 -7.28
N ASN A 115 23.54 10.07 -7.42
CA ASN A 115 24.69 9.63 -6.64
C ASN A 115 24.49 9.88 -5.15
N GLU A 116 23.96 11.03 -4.78
CA GLU A 116 23.62 11.35 -3.38
C GLU A 116 22.54 10.42 -2.84
N ILE A 117 21.48 10.13 -3.63
CA ILE A 117 20.44 9.16 -3.27
C ILE A 117 21.07 7.80 -2.99
N ALA A 118 21.92 7.28 -3.90
CA ALA A 118 22.54 5.98 -3.74
C ALA A 118 23.44 5.92 -2.50
N ALA A 119 24.22 6.95 -2.24
CA ALA A 119 25.08 7.03 -1.04
C ALA A 119 24.27 7.02 0.26
N LEU A 120 23.17 7.78 0.33
CA LEU A 120 22.29 7.80 1.49
C LEU A 120 21.56 6.46 1.68
N GLN A 121 21.12 5.81 0.61
CA GLN A 121 20.51 4.50 0.67
C GLN A 121 21.46 3.47 1.26
N LEU A 122 22.70 3.43 0.79
CA LEU A 122 23.73 2.55 1.34
C LEU A 122 24.03 2.86 2.81
N LYS A 123 24.07 4.14 3.19
CA LYS A 123 24.27 4.56 4.57
C LYS A 123 23.18 4.03 5.50
N VAL A 124 21.90 4.10 5.11
CA VAL A 124 20.79 3.55 5.92
C VAL A 124 20.83 2.02 5.93
N GLN A 125 21.08 1.39 4.79
CA GLN A 125 21.17 -0.07 4.72
C GLN A 125 22.31 -0.63 5.59
N SER A 126 23.43 0.11 5.71
CA SER A 126 24.58 -0.30 6.54
C SER A 126 24.26 -0.36 8.05
N LEU A 127 23.22 0.32 8.53
CA LEU A 127 22.78 0.19 9.91
C LEU A 127 22.50 -1.25 10.30
N ARG A 128 21.93 -2.03 9.37
CA ARG A 128 21.65 -3.45 9.59
C ARG A 128 22.92 -4.27 9.86
N SER A 129 24.05 -3.91 9.24
CA SER A 129 25.34 -4.60 9.40
C SER A 129 25.93 -4.44 10.80
N LEU A 130 25.44 -3.49 11.60
CA LEU A 130 25.85 -3.32 12.99
C LEU A 130 25.36 -4.45 13.90
N GLY A 131 24.35 -5.24 13.47
CA GLY A 131 23.86 -6.39 14.22
C GLY A 131 23.50 -6.02 15.67
N LYS A 132 24.13 -6.68 16.63
CA LYS A 132 23.96 -6.40 18.07
C LYS A 132 24.47 -5.01 18.50
N GLY A 133 25.32 -4.35 17.71
CA GLY A 133 25.79 -2.99 17.93
C GLY A 133 24.86 -1.90 17.41
N LEU A 134 23.75 -2.26 16.77
CA LEU A 134 22.71 -1.30 16.40
C LEU A 134 21.97 -0.86 17.64
N THR A 135 21.83 0.47 17.82
CA THR A 135 21.06 1.08 18.92
C THR A 135 20.03 2.04 18.34
N LYS A 136 19.03 2.40 19.15
CA LYS A 136 18.01 3.39 18.79
C LYS A 136 18.65 4.74 18.45
N GLU A 137 19.66 5.15 19.21
CA GLU A 137 20.40 6.41 19.02
C GLU A 137 21.07 6.44 17.65
N LYS A 138 21.73 5.35 17.24
CA LYS A 138 22.33 5.23 15.90
C LYS A 138 21.30 5.27 14.78
N ILE A 139 20.12 4.68 14.99
CA ILE A 139 19.02 4.76 14.00
C ILE A 139 18.55 6.21 13.87
N ILE A 140 18.40 6.92 14.96
CA ILE A 140 18.01 8.35 14.96
C ILE A 140 19.11 9.20 14.32
N GLU A 141 20.36 9.03 14.74
CA GLU A 141 21.49 9.84 14.29
C GLU A 141 21.77 9.69 12.79
N ILE A 142 21.70 8.46 12.28
CA ILE A 142 22.07 8.14 10.91
C ILE A 142 20.83 8.03 10.01
N GLY A 143 19.78 7.33 10.48
CA GLY A 143 18.61 7.00 9.70
C GLY A 143 17.71 8.19 9.43
N ASP A 144 17.36 8.97 10.44
CA ASP A 144 16.38 10.04 10.29
C ASP A 144 16.87 11.18 9.38
N PRO A 145 18.11 11.72 9.52
CA PRO A 145 18.61 12.71 8.58
C PRO A 145 18.70 12.17 7.16
N ALA A 146 19.12 10.90 7.00
CA ALA A 146 19.21 10.27 5.69
C ALA A 146 17.82 10.10 5.06
N LEU A 147 16.81 9.59 5.79
CA LEU A 147 15.43 9.50 5.28
C LEU A 147 14.86 10.87 4.89
N LYS A 148 15.04 11.87 5.75
CA LYS A 148 14.59 13.24 5.47
C LYS A 148 15.25 13.81 4.21
N ARG A 149 16.52 13.55 4.02
CA ARG A 149 17.26 14.00 2.82
C ARG A 149 16.83 13.21 1.59
N LEU A 150 16.68 11.88 1.69
CA LEU A 150 16.18 11.02 0.61
C LEU A 150 14.81 11.45 0.10
N HIS A 151 13.87 11.77 0.98
CA HIS A 151 12.57 12.32 0.58
C HIS A 151 12.71 13.58 -0.27
N LYS A 152 13.55 14.53 0.16
CA LYS A 152 13.80 15.77 -0.59
C LYS A 152 14.42 15.49 -1.97
N LEU A 153 15.43 14.64 -2.01
CA LEU A 153 16.12 14.31 -3.26
C LEU A 153 15.21 13.56 -4.24
N LYS A 154 14.39 12.63 -3.76
CA LYS A 154 13.40 11.95 -4.59
C LYS A 154 12.37 12.91 -5.18
N ILE A 155 11.94 13.92 -4.42
CA ILE A 155 11.06 14.98 -4.94
C ILE A 155 11.76 15.78 -6.05
N ILE A 156 13.04 16.11 -5.85
CA ILE A 156 13.82 16.84 -6.87
C ILE A 156 13.96 16.00 -8.14
N GLU A 157 14.38 14.74 -8.01
CA GLU A 157 14.50 13.80 -9.14
C GLU A 157 13.19 13.70 -9.92
N MET A 158 12.06 13.53 -9.22
CA MET A 158 10.75 13.46 -9.85
C MET A 158 10.35 14.74 -10.58
N ARG A 159 10.60 15.91 -9.98
CA ARG A 159 10.32 17.21 -10.63
C ARG A 159 11.11 17.36 -11.93
N GLU A 160 12.37 16.98 -11.95
CA GLU A 160 13.19 17.03 -13.15
C GLU A 160 12.65 16.10 -14.25
N ILE A 161 12.22 14.88 -13.88
CA ILE A 161 11.58 13.94 -14.81
C ILE A 161 10.29 14.54 -15.40
N PHE A 162 9.42 15.12 -14.55
CA PHE A 162 8.17 15.72 -15.00
C PHE A 162 8.37 16.97 -15.84
N ASN A 163 9.31 17.85 -15.47
CA ASN A 163 9.61 19.06 -16.21
C ASN A 163 10.22 18.77 -17.58
N SER A 164 10.83 17.62 -17.76
CA SER A 164 11.39 17.20 -19.05
C SER A 164 10.34 16.58 -20.00
N ASN A 165 9.13 16.32 -19.54
CA ASN A 165 8.08 15.65 -20.34
C ASN A 165 6.67 16.14 -19.99
N SER A 166 6.14 17.08 -20.81
CA SER A 166 4.81 17.67 -20.62
C SER A 166 3.67 16.65 -20.68
N LYS A 167 3.79 15.61 -21.51
CA LYS A 167 2.79 14.54 -21.62
C LYS A 167 2.72 13.74 -20.31
N LEU A 168 3.86 13.45 -19.69
CA LEU A 168 3.94 12.74 -18.42
C LEU A 168 3.36 13.58 -17.28
N SER A 169 3.63 14.89 -17.28
CA SER A 169 3.04 15.82 -16.30
C SER A 169 1.52 15.82 -16.36
N LYS A 170 0.95 15.90 -17.57
CA LYS A 170 -0.50 15.85 -17.77
C LYS A 170 -1.11 14.50 -17.34
N GLN A 171 -0.47 13.40 -17.68
CA GLN A 171 -0.94 12.07 -17.23
C GLN A 171 -0.94 11.93 -15.70
N ARG A 172 0.06 12.53 -15.03
CA ARG A 172 0.11 12.57 -13.58
C ARG A 172 -1.06 13.34 -12.97
N GLU A 173 -1.39 14.51 -13.52
CA GLU A 173 -2.53 15.33 -13.07
C GLU A 173 -3.84 14.56 -13.21
N ASP A 174 -4.05 13.90 -14.36
CA ASP A 174 -5.21 13.04 -14.60
C ASP A 174 -5.34 11.92 -13.55
N ILE A 175 -4.24 11.23 -13.23
CA ILE A 175 -4.24 10.12 -12.26
C ILE A 175 -4.50 10.64 -10.84
N ILE A 176 -3.94 11.79 -10.46
CA ILE A 176 -4.20 12.41 -9.16
C ILE A 176 -5.69 12.74 -9.04
N ALA A 177 -6.25 13.42 -10.04
CA ALA A 177 -7.66 13.81 -10.03
C ALA A 177 -8.61 12.60 -9.99
N LEU A 178 -8.32 11.54 -10.75
CA LEU A 178 -9.10 10.30 -10.70
C LEU A 178 -8.98 9.61 -9.33
N SER A 179 -7.80 9.63 -8.70
CA SER A 179 -7.60 9.04 -7.37
C SER A 179 -8.38 9.80 -6.29
N GLU A 180 -8.43 11.13 -6.36
CA GLU A 180 -9.26 11.96 -5.48
C GLU A 180 -10.75 11.67 -5.68
N GLN A 181 -11.20 11.57 -6.92
CA GLN A 181 -12.58 11.24 -7.27
C GLN A 181 -12.97 9.85 -6.76
N ARG A 182 -12.06 8.87 -6.88
CA ARG A 182 -12.27 7.52 -6.34
C ARG A 182 -12.39 7.54 -4.82
N ALA A 183 -11.57 8.33 -4.11
CA ALA A 183 -11.64 8.44 -2.66
C ALA A 183 -13.02 8.92 -2.17
N ILE A 184 -13.66 9.85 -2.88
CA ILE A 184 -15.02 10.31 -2.56
C ILE A 184 -16.04 9.15 -2.66
N CYS A 185 -15.87 8.25 -3.63
CA CYS A 185 -16.75 7.07 -3.74
C CYS A 185 -16.49 6.08 -2.58
N ILE A 186 -15.23 5.88 -2.22
CA ILE A 186 -14.82 5.00 -1.12
C ILE A 186 -15.44 5.45 0.20
N ASP A 187 -15.39 6.74 0.53
CA ASP A 187 -15.97 7.29 1.76
C ASP A 187 -17.46 6.95 1.90
N ARG A 188 -18.17 6.77 0.78
CA ARG A 188 -19.58 6.37 0.77
C ARG A 188 -19.80 4.87 0.85
N LEU A 189 -18.79 4.07 0.52
CA LEU A 189 -18.86 2.61 0.38
C LEU A 189 -18.25 1.84 1.54
N VAL A 190 -17.40 2.48 2.37
CA VAL A 190 -16.69 1.82 3.48
C VAL A 190 -17.66 1.06 4.37
N LEU A 191 -17.34 -0.21 4.60
CA LEU A 191 -18.06 -1.09 5.52
C LEU A 191 -17.74 -0.75 6.98
N ARG A 192 -18.60 -1.21 7.88
CA ARG A 192 -18.36 -1.13 9.32
C ARG A 192 -17.22 -2.06 9.72
N GLU A 193 -16.53 -1.74 10.83
CA GLU A 193 -15.38 -2.52 11.34
C GLU A 193 -15.71 -4.00 11.60
N ASP A 194 -16.93 -4.32 11.96
CA ASP A 194 -17.44 -5.67 12.25
C ASP A 194 -17.57 -6.57 10.98
N GLU A 195 -17.66 -5.96 9.80
CA GLU A 195 -17.75 -6.69 8.53
C GLU A 195 -16.36 -7.06 7.93
N ALA A 196 -15.28 -6.48 8.47
CA ALA A 196 -13.91 -6.72 7.99
C ALA A 196 -13.32 -8.07 8.47
N GLU A 197 -13.93 -8.74 9.44
CA GLU A 197 -13.45 -10.02 10.00
C GLU A 197 -13.69 -11.25 9.09
N THR A 198 -14.41 -11.09 7.99
CA THR A 198 -14.78 -12.22 7.10
C THR A 198 -13.74 -12.56 6.04
N PHE A 199 -12.60 -11.87 6.00
CA PHE A 199 -11.50 -12.21 5.09
C PHE A 199 -10.78 -13.47 5.55
N GLY A 200 -10.78 -14.52 4.73
CA GLY A 200 -10.28 -15.83 5.11
C GLY A 200 -9.72 -16.64 3.92
N LEU A 201 -10.05 -17.93 3.90
CA LEU A 201 -9.45 -18.93 3.00
C LEU A 201 -9.70 -18.68 1.49
N LYS A 202 -10.78 -17.99 1.13
CA LYS A 202 -11.09 -17.68 -0.28
C LYS A 202 -10.05 -16.74 -0.89
N GLU A 203 -9.60 -15.77 -0.12
CA GLU A 203 -8.60 -14.78 -0.48
C GLU A 203 -7.21 -15.41 -0.63
N ILE A 204 -6.89 -16.39 0.20
CA ILE A 204 -5.66 -17.19 0.08
C ILE A 204 -5.62 -17.91 -1.25
N SER A 205 -6.72 -18.53 -1.69
CA SER A 205 -6.81 -19.19 -2.98
C SER A 205 -6.62 -18.23 -4.16
N GLU A 206 -7.14 -17.00 -4.09
CA GLU A 206 -6.86 -15.96 -5.10
C GLU A 206 -5.38 -15.57 -5.14
N TYR A 207 -4.75 -15.44 -3.98
CA TYR A 207 -3.31 -15.16 -3.89
C TYR A 207 -2.49 -16.28 -4.55
N GLU A 208 -2.81 -17.54 -4.28
CA GLU A 208 -2.11 -18.69 -4.86
C GLU A 208 -2.20 -18.70 -6.39
N LYS A 209 -3.39 -18.44 -6.96
CA LYS A 209 -3.58 -18.32 -8.41
C LYS A 209 -2.76 -17.18 -9.02
N LEU A 210 -2.69 -16.03 -8.33
CA LEU A 210 -1.92 -14.89 -8.78
C LEU A 210 -0.41 -15.14 -8.73
N THR A 211 0.06 -15.90 -7.75
CA THR A 211 1.49 -16.15 -7.53
C THR A 211 2.02 -17.40 -8.24
N ALA A 212 1.17 -18.38 -8.54
CA ALA A 212 1.56 -19.64 -9.22
C ALA A 212 2.25 -19.39 -10.56
N SER A 213 1.78 -18.43 -11.35
CA SER A 213 2.40 -18.03 -12.61
C SER A 213 3.76 -17.34 -12.46
N LEU A 214 4.11 -16.90 -11.25
CA LEU A 214 5.34 -16.16 -10.95
C LEU A 214 6.47 -17.06 -10.44
N ALA A 215 6.15 -18.30 -10.04
CA ALA A 215 7.13 -19.26 -9.52
C ALA A 215 8.18 -19.67 -10.58
N LEU A 216 7.86 -19.52 -11.86
CA LEU A 216 8.70 -19.90 -13.00
C LEU A 216 9.32 -18.71 -13.73
N GLY A 217 9.10 -17.47 -13.27
CA GLY A 217 9.59 -16.25 -13.93
C GLY A 217 10.84 -15.65 -13.27
N PRO A 218 11.48 -14.67 -13.95
CA PRO A 218 12.62 -13.94 -13.38
C PRO A 218 12.21 -13.15 -12.11
N PRO A 219 13.18 -12.75 -11.26
CA PRO A 219 12.87 -11.99 -10.06
C PRO A 219 12.00 -10.76 -10.35
N LEU A 220 10.93 -10.60 -9.59
CA LEU A 220 10.00 -9.49 -9.76
C LEU A 220 10.70 -8.15 -9.48
N GLY A 221 10.59 -7.22 -10.42
CA GLY A 221 10.99 -5.83 -10.20
C GLY A 221 10.05 -5.09 -9.24
N HIS A 222 10.46 -3.90 -8.79
CA HIS A 222 9.69 -3.14 -7.80
C HIS A 222 8.25 -2.86 -8.26
N LEU A 223 8.07 -2.43 -9.51
CA LEU A 223 6.75 -2.10 -10.06
C LEU A 223 5.85 -3.33 -10.19
N GLN A 224 6.41 -4.47 -10.56
CA GLN A 224 5.65 -5.71 -10.66
C GLN A 224 5.12 -6.15 -9.29
N ILE A 225 5.95 -6.06 -8.23
CA ILE A 225 5.52 -6.38 -6.87
C ILE A 225 4.43 -5.41 -6.40
N LEU A 226 4.60 -4.11 -6.63
CA LEU A 226 3.60 -3.11 -6.24
C LEU A 226 2.27 -3.30 -6.98
N ASN A 227 2.32 -3.63 -8.26
CA ASN A 227 1.12 -3.96 -9.05
C ASN A 227 0.44 -5.23 -8.54
N LEU A 228 1.24 -6.22 -8.14
CA LEU A 228 0.72 -7.45 -7.54
C LEU A 228 0.07 -7.18 -6.18
N ASN A 229 0.78 -6.46 -5.30
CA ASN A 229 0.24 -6.05 -4.00
C ASN A 229 -1.07 -5.28 -4.15
N SER A 230 -1.20 -4.41 -5.16
CA SER A 230 -2.44 -3.68 -5.41
C SER A 230 -3.62 -4.59 -5.78
N LYS A 231 -3.36 -5.74 -6.42
CA LYS A 231 -4.37 -6.75 -6.72
C LYS A 231 -4.71 -7.60 -5.50
N ILE A 232 -3.68 -7.94 -4.69
CA ILE A 232 -3.80 -8.78 -3.50
C ILE A 232 -4.40 -8.01 -2.32
N ASN A 233 -4.20 -6.70 -2.23
CA ASN A 233 -4.73 -5.84 -1.14
C ASN A 233 -6.22 -6.05 -0.85
N LYS A 234 -6.99 -6.45 -1.84
CA LYS A 234 -8.42 -6.79 -1.71
C LYS A 234 -8.71 -8.09 -0.95
N THR A 235 -7.68 -8.87 -0.67
CA THR A 235 -7.79 -10.19 -0.03
C THR A 235 -7.43 -10.17 1.45
N VAL A 236 -7.15 -8.98 2.00
CA VAL A 236 -6.82 -8.77 3.42
C VAL A 236 -7.51 -7.51 3.93
N PRO A 237 -7.71 -7.38 5.25
CA PRO A 237 -8.26 -6.18 5.86
C PRO A 237 -7.52 -4.90 5.42
N PRO A 238 -8.24 -3.80 5.22
CA PRO A 238 -7.68 -2.53 4.71
C PRO A 238 -6.53 -1.98 5.54
N GLU A 239 -6.61 -2.11 6.86
CA GLU A 239 -5.60 -1.64 7.81
C GLU A 239 -4.29 -2.41 7.64
N GLU A 240 -4.38 -3.72 7.46
CA GLU A 240 -3.24 -4.60 7.24
C GLU A 240 -2.57 -4.32 5.89
N ALA A 241 -3.38 -4.15 4.85
CA ALA A 241 -2.90 -3.75 3.53
C ALA A 241 -2.22 -2.37 3.56
N ALA A 242 -2.79 -1.42 4.32
CA ALA A 242 -2.21 -0.09 4.50
C ALA A 242 -0.87 -0.14 5.25
N ALA A 243 -0.78 -0.97 6.29
CA ALA A 243 0.44 -1.16 7.06
C ALA A 243 1.56 -1.78 6.21
N VAL A 244 1.25 -2.77 5.36
CA VAL A 244 2.22 -3.36 4.41
C VAL A 244 2.67 -2.33 3.37
N ARG A 245 1.75 -1.48 2.85
CA ARG A 245 2.14 -0.40 1.94
C ARG A 245 3.10 0.59 2.58
N ASP A 246 2.81 1.02 3.80
CA ASP A 246 3.65 1.96 4.54
C ASP A 246 5.04 1.36 4.80
N MET A 247 5.13 0.12 5.24
CA MET A 247 6.41 -0.60 5.43
C MET A 247 7.19 -0.67 4.11
N ASN A 248 6.55 -0.98 3.00
CA ASN A 248 7.20 -1.02 1.69
C ASN A 248 7.70 0.35 1.23
N GLN A 249 7.09 1.46 1.66
CA GLN A 249 7.61 2.81 1.38
C GLN A 249 8.98 3.04 2.01
N TYR A 250 9.19 2.61 3.28
CA TYR A 250 10.52 2.65 3.91
C TYR A 250 11.54 1.88 3.07
N ARG A 251 11.19 0.64 2.68
CA ARG A 251 12.09 -0.21 1.89
C ARG A 251 12.47 0.41 0.56
N ILE A 252 11.49 0.91 -0.19
CA ILE A 252 11.72 1.55 -1.50
C ILE A 252 12.55 2.83 -1.35
N LEU A 253 12.27 3.64 -0.34
CA LEU A 253 12.99 4.89 -0.11
C LEU A 253 14.49 4.65 0.11
N ILE A 254 14.82 3.60 0.85
CA ILE A 254 16.22 3.22 1.09
C ILE A 254 16.81 2.27 0.03
N GLY A 255 16.13 2.09 -1.10
CA GLY A 255 16.63 1.30 -2.23
C GLY A 255 16.48 -0.21 -2.09
N LEU A 256 15.72 -0.72 -1.11
CA LEU A 256 15.39 -2.13 -1.00
C LEU A 256 14.17 -2.49 -1.85
N ARG A 257 14.14 -3.74 -2.28
CA ARG A 257 13.00 -4.31 -2.97
C ARG A 257 11.78 -4.33 -2.05
N PRO A 258 10.59 -3.90 -2.50
CA PRO A 258 9.36 -4.08 -1.71
C PRO A 258 9.07 -5.57 -1.50
N CYS A 259 8.45 -5.89 -0.37
CA CYS A 259 7.95 -7.23 -0.11
C CYS A 259 6.59 -7.45 -0.78
N LEU A 260 6.37 -8.66 -1.27
CA LEU A 260 5.06 -9.12 -1.73
C LEU A 260 4.16 -9.32 -0.51
N LEU A 261 2.96 -8.76 -0.53
CA LEU A 261 1.94 -9.05 0.48
C LEU A 261 1.51 -10.52 0.36
N ASP A 262 1.61 -11.26 1.45
CA ASP A 262 1.16 -12.65 1.55
C ASP A 262 -0.06 -12.72 2.49
N PRO A 263 -1.29 -12.98 1.98
CA PRO A 263 -2.49 -13.07 2.80
C PRO A 263 -2.43 -14.17 3.86
N ARG A 264 -1.66 -15.24 3.61
CA ARG A 264 -1.47 -16.31 4.61
C ARG A 264 -0.62 -15.82 5.78
N LEU A 265 0.44 -15.04 5.51
CA LEU A 265 1.20 -14.40 6.57
C LEU A 265 0.35 -13.34 7.31
N CYS A 266 -0.54 -12.62 6.60
CA CYS A 266 -1.50 -11.73 7.27
C CYS A 266 -2.43 -12.50 8.21
N LEU A 267 -2.96 -13.64 7.77
CA LEU A 267 -3.81 -14.49 8.59
C LEU A 267 -3.07 -15.00 9.85
N ALA A 268 -1.87 -15.58 9.68
CA ALA A 268 -1.06 -16.04 10.79
C ALA A 268 -0.71 -14.92 11.79
N SER A 269 -0.40 -13.72 11.25
CA SER A 269 -0.12 -12.53 12.05
C SER A 269 -1.35 -12.05 12.83
N ARG A 270 -2.51 -12.03 12.20
CA ARG A 270 -3.78 -11.62 12.83
C ARG A 270 -4.19 -12.60 13.92
N GLU A 271 -4.08 -13.91 13.66
CA GLU A 271 -4.36 -14.93 14.66
C GLU A 271 -3.43 -14.80 15.88
N HIS A 272 -2.14 -14.52 15.68
CA HIS A 272 -1.23 -14.31 16.81
C HIS A 272 -1.57 -13.02 17.58
N SER A 273 -1.91 -11.94 16.90
CA SER A 273 -2.39 -10.71 17.53
C SER A 273 -3.68 -10.96 18.36
N GLN A 274 -4.60 -11.78 17.83
CA GLN A 274 -5.81 -12.20 18.53
C GLN A 274 -5.49 -13.07 19.73
N ASP A 275 -4.57 -14.01 19.60
CA ASP A 275 -4.13 -14.90 20.69
C ASP A 275 -3.50 -14.08 21.84
N MET A 276 -2.64 -13.09 21.50
CA MET A 276 -2.06 -12.17 22.49
C MET A 276 -3.12 -11.38 23.26
N GLU A 277 -4.14 -10.88 22.58
CA GLU A 277 -5.25 -10.14 23.22
C GLU A 277 -6.09 -11.06 24.09
N LYS A 278 -6.59 -12.18 23.52
CA LYS A 278 -7.52 -13.08 24.21
C LYS A 278 -6.90 -13.84 25.39
N LYS A 279 -5.61 -14.16 25.31
CA LYS A 279 -4.87 -14.90 26.34
C LYS A 279 -4.03 -14.01 27.24
N ASN A 280 -4.13 -12.69 27.05
CA ASN A 280 -3.44 -11.67 27.83
C ASN A 280 -1.92 -11.90 27.96
N PHE A 281 -1.24 -12.14 26.83
CA PHE A 281 0.22 -12.20 26.77
C PHE A 281 0.76 -11.24 25.68
N PHE A 282 2.05 -10.95 25.74
CA PHE A 282 2.73 -10.17 24.71
C PHE A 282 4.15 -10.73 24.53
N ALA A 283 4.29 -11.68 23.61
CA ALA A 283 5.55 -12.37 23.34
C ALA A 283 5.56 -12.98 21.93
N HIS A 284 6.76 -13.21 21.39
CA HIS A 284 6.95 -13.96 20.15
C HIS A 284 6.55 -15.43 20.31
N ASP A 285 6.86 -16.03 21.44
CA ASP A 285 6.44 -17.39 21.79
C ASP A 285 5.02 -17.37 22.34
N SER A 286 4.13 -18.09 21.65
CA SER A 286 2.75 -18.27 22.10
C SER A 286 2.67 -19.42 23.14
N PRO A 287 1.89 -19.24 24.22
CA PRO A 287 1.61 -20.34 25.17
C PRO A 287 0.66 -21.40 24.57
N ILE A 288 0.13 -21.19 23.37
CA ILE A 288 -0.85 -22.09 22.77
C ILE A 288 -0.13 -23.26 22.08
N PRO A 289 -0.50 -24.53 22.40
CA PRO A 289 0.07 -25.69 21.75
C PRO A 289 -0.03 -25.62 20.21
N GLY A 290 1.04 -25.96 19.52
CA GLY A 290 1.11 -25.95 18.07
C GLY A 290 1.30 -24.56 17.42
N LYS A 291 1.19 -23.47 18.20
CA LYS A 291 1.37 -22.09 17.76
C LYS A 291 2.57 -21.38 18.40
N LYS A 292 3.46 -22.10 19.06
CA LYS A 292 4.54 -21.51 19.88
C LYS A 292 5.37 -20.51 19.10
N THR A 293 5.95 -20.90 17.99
CA THR A 293 6.87 -20.05 17.22
C THR A 293 6.21 -19.42 15.99
N PRO A 294 6.72 -18.31 15.45
CA PRO A 294 6.23 -17.70 14.20
C PRO A 294 6.19 -18.70 13.05
N TRP A 295 7.18 -19.57 12.94
CA TRP A 295 7.21 -20.58 11.87
C TRP A 295 6.18 -21.68 12.04
N GLN A 296 5.85 -22.07 13.25
CA GLN A 296 4.72 -22.98 13.49
C GLN A 296 3.40 -22.34 13.03
N ARG A 297 3.17 -21.07 13.39
CA ARG A 297 1.98 -20.32 12.97
C ARG A 297 1.90 -20.16 11.46
N ALA A 298 3.00 -19.81 10.80
CA ALA A 298 3.06 -19.73 9.34
C ALA A 298 2.77 -21.09 8.68
N LYS A 299 3.30 -22.18 9.23
CA LYS A 299 3.06 -23.56 8.74
C LYS A 299 1.60 -23.97 8.82
N LEU A 300 0.88 -23.57 9.86
CA LEU A 300 -0.55 -23.88 10.04
C LEU A 300 -1.42 -23.29 8.90
N VAL A 301 -1.00 -22.17 8.34
CA VAL A 301 -1.70 -21.52 7.22
C VAL A 301 -1.04 -21.82 5.85
N GLY A 302 -0.19 -22.84 5.78
CA GLY A 302 0.41 -23.31 4.53
C GLY A 302 1.49 -22.39 3.93
N THR A 303 2.21 -21.62 4.77
CA THR A 303 3.30 -20.74 4.32
C THR A 303 4.53 -20.85 5.21
N THR A 304 5.55 -20.01 4.97
CA THR A 304 6.78 -19.99 5.76
C THR A 304 7.11 -18.58 6.21
N ALA A 305 7.62 -18.44 7.43
CA ALA A 305 8.15 -17.21 7.98
C ALA A 305 9.61 -17.41 8.42
N ASN A 306 10.40 -16.34 8.42
CA ASN A 306 11.79 -16.35 8.90
C ASN A 306 12.08 -15.29 9.97
N SER A 307 11.20 -14.32 10.15
CA SER A 307 11.29 -13.34 11.22
C SER A 307 9.92 -12.73 11.54
N GLU A 308 9.81 -12.17 12.75
CA GLU A 308 8.59 -11.58 13.25
C GLU A 308 8.88 -10.29 14.03
N ASN A 309 7.99 -9.32 13.90
CA ASN A 309 7.91 -8.14 14.75
C ASN A 309 6.54 -8.12 15.43
N ILE A 310 6.50 -7.75 16.72
CA ILE A 310 5.25 -7.53 17.45
C ILE A 310 5.21 -6.13 18.04
N PHE A 311 4.01 -5.54 18.12
CA PHE A 311 3.78 -4.22 18.69
C PHE A 311 2.46 -4.21 19.44
N LYS A 312 2.45 -3.53 20.60
CA LYS A 312 1.24 -3.28 21.38
C LYS A 312 1.08 -1.79 21.60
N GLY A 313 -0.02 -1.23 21.08
CA GLY A 313 -0.23 0.22 21.18
C GLY A 313 -1.41 0.71 20.36
N ASN A 314 -1.16 1.62 19.42
CA ASN A 314 -2.18 2.20 18.55
C ASN A 314 -2.67 1.21 17.47
N LYS A 315 -3.92 1.33 17.05
CA LYS A 315 -4.49 0.57 15.92
C LYS A 315 -3.94 1.02 14.54
N ASP A 316 -3.13 2.04 14.47
CA ASP A 316 -2.55 2.58 13.25
C ASP A 316 -1.31 1.79 12.80
N GLY A 317 -1.37 1.16 11.63
CA GLY A 317 -0.26 0.41 11.05
C GLY A 317 1.01 1.22 10.82
N PRO A 318 0.96 2.46 10.29
CA PRO A 318 2.10 3.37 10.25
C PRO A 318 2.73 3.66 11.60
N ALA A 319 1.96 3.71 12.70
CA ALA A 319 2.52 3.86 14.04
C ALA A 319 3.29 2.62 14.49
N ALA A 320 2.79 1.41 14.17
CA ALA A 320 3.51 0.16 14.42
C ALA A 320 4.84 0.11 13.64
N ASN A 321 4.81 0.42 12.33
CA ASN A 321 6.01 0.47 11.50
C ASN A 321 7.04 1.48 12.03
N ARG A 322 6.59 2.64 12.50
CA ARG A 322 7.45 3.66 13.08
C ARG A 322 8.08 3.19 14.39
N ALA A 323 7.33 2.49 15.25
CA ALA A 323 7.85 1.90 16.47
C ALA A 323 8.92 0.83 16.16
N TRP A 324 8.67 -0.04 15.18
CA TRP A 324 9.64 -1.03 14.73
C TRP A 324 10.87 -0.41 14.05
N TRP A 325 10.70 0.70 13.33
CA TRP A 325 11.83 1.42 12.74
C TRP A 325 12.87 1.82 13.80
N TYR A 326 12.43 2.32 14.97
CA TYR A 326 13.31 2.76 16.05
C TYR A 326 13.74 1.65 17.02
N SER A 327 13.31 0.42 16.81
CA SER A 327 13.69 -0.73 17.63
C SER A 327 14.72 -1.59 16.89
N PRO A 328 15.96 -1.71 17.39
CA PRO A 328 17.06 -2.33 16.63
C PRO A 328 16.76 -3.70 16.05
N GLY A 329 16.23 -4.63 16.83
CA GLY A 329 15.87 -5.97 16.36
C GLY A 329 14.77 -5.95 15.28
N HIS A 330 13.73 -5.15 15.48
CA HIS A 330 12.63 -5.00 14.54
C HIS A 330 13.07 -4.26 13.26
N HIS A 331 13.93 -3.25 13.40
CA HIS A 331 14.55 -2.53 12.28
C HIS A 331 15.29 -3.48 11.34
N ILE A 332 16.09 -4.39 11.89
CA ILE A 332 16.83 -5.39 11.13
C ILE A 332 15.87 -6.29 10.32
N ASN A 333 14.75 -6.70 10.91
CA ASN A 333 13.74 -7.50 10.24
C ASN A 333 13.05 -6.72 9.11
N MET A 334 12.60 -5.49 9.38
CA MET A 334 11.94 -4.63 8.37
C MET A 334 12.83 -4.38 7.15
N LEU A 335 14.13 -4.22 7.37
CA LEU A 335 15.11 -3.87 6.33
C LEU A 335 15.92 -5.06 5.84
N SER A 336 15.48 -6.29 6.13
CA SER A 336 16.12 -7.48 5.60
C SER A 336 16.03 -7.55 4.07
N PRO A 337 17.15 -7.61 3.33
CA PRO A 337 17.11 -7.80 1.88
C PRO A 337 16.58 -9.18 1.48
N ASN A 338 16.65 -10.15 2.40
CA ASN A 338 16.16 -11.51 2.21
C ASN A 338 14.64 -11.66 2.39
N ALA A 339 13.97 -10.66 2.98
CA ALA A 339 12.53 -10.64 3.07
C ALA A 339 11.92 -10.39 1.69
N LYS A 340 11.22 -11.39 1.15
CA LYS A 340 10.54 -11.29 -0.15
C LYS A 340 9.03 -11.14 0.01
N ARG A 341 8.47 -11.69 1.07
CA ARG A 341 7.04 -11.65 1.41
C ARG A 341 6.84 -11.07 2.80
N VAL A 342 5.70 -10.48 3.04
CA VAL A 342 5.31 -9.93 4.33
C VAL A 342 3.81 -10.08 4.54
N GLY A 343 3.42 -10.38 5.76
CA GLY A 343 2.06 -10.24 6.25
C GLY A 343 2.04 -9.41 7.52
N MET A 344 1.01 -8.61 7.67
CA MET A 344 0.74 -7.85 8.87
C MET A 344 -0.68 -8.16 9.33
N GLY A 345 -0.87 -8.33 10.64
CA GLY A 345 -2.17 -8.63 11.22
C GLY A 345 -2.41 -7.85 12.51
N ILE A 346 -3.61 -7.32 12.64
CA ILE A 346 -4.03 -6.57 13.83
C ILE A 346 -5.19 -7.26 14.54
N HIS A 347 -5.18 -7.25 15.87
CA HIS A 347 -6.36 -7.48 16.69
C HIS A 347 -6.27 -6.64 17.96
N GLY A 348 -7.34 -5.91 18.29
CA GLY A 348 -7.34 -4.97 19.41
C GLY A 348 -6.23 -3.93 19.30
N LYS A 349 -5.26 -3.97 20.22
CA LYS A 349 -4.07 -3.09 20.23
C LYS A 349 -2.79 -3.82 19.83
N HIS A 350 -2.88 -5.09 19.40
CA HIS A 350 -1.75 -5.92 19.07
C HIS A 350 -1.55 -5.99 17.56
N TRP A 351 -0.32 -5.74 17.13
CA TRP A 351 0.13 -5.94 15.77
C TRP A 351 1.20 -7.02 15.72
N THR A 352 1.09 -7.86 14.72
CA THR A 352 2.14 -8.83 14.36
C THR A 352 2.52 -8.59 12.90
N GLN A 353 3.82 -8.63 12.60
CA GLN A 353 4.37 -8.56 11.25
C GLN A 353 5.28 -9.77 11.06
N MET A 354 4.98 -10.60 10.07
CA MET A 354 5.78 -11.77 9.71
C MET A 354 6.40 -11.60 8.35
N PHE A 355 7.67 -11.99 8.21
CA PHE A 355 8.39 -11.96 6.95
C PHE A 355 8.68 -13.38 6.46
N GLY A 356 8.52 -13.59 5.14
CA GLY A 356 8.83 -14.83 4.45
C GLY A 356 9.96 -14.66 3.44
N PRO A 357 10.70 -15.75 3.14
CA PRO A 357 11.76 -15.80 2.13
C PRO A 357 11.24 -15.68 0.71
#